data_ac1a7fd5e3273de9621266b88f6c01c7
#
_entry.id   ac1a7fd5e3273de9621266b88f6c01c7
#
_cell.length_a   1.000
_cell.length_b   1.000
_cell.length_c   1.000
_cell.angle_alpha   90.00
_cell.angle_beta   90.00
_cell.angle_gamma   90.00
#
_symmetry.space_group_name_H-M   'P 1'
#
loop_
_entity.id
_entity.type
_entity.pdbx_description
1 polymer ?
#
loop_
_entity_poly.entity_id
_entity_poly.type
_entity_poly.pdbx_seq_one_letter_code
_entity_poly.pdbx_strand_id
1 'polypeptide(L)'
;MLLVLSSIEDAFALSHNLDTSYFDKVKNFRENRAKTYLAGRALLQSVLHHFYSIESLPNIKKTEKGKPFFDDVASNPCRKLPFFNISHSRKAIGVAVSS
;
A
#
# COMPACT_ATOMS: atom_id res chain seq x y z
N MET A 1 -12.56 7.91 -8.88
CA MET A 1 -11.48 6.92 -8.67
C MET A 1 -10.16 7.51 -9.13
N LEU A 2 -9.12 7.34 -8.34
CA LEU A 2 -7.77 7.76 -8.67
C LEU A 2 -6.94 6.52 -9.01
N LEU A 3 -6.26 6.54 -10.15
CA LEU A 3 -5.36 5.47 -10.56
C LEU A 3 -3.96 6.05 -10.73
N VAL A 4 -2.99 5.46 -10.04
CA VAL A 4 -1.59 5.87 -10.12
C VAL A 4 -0.75 4.67 -10.54
N LEU A 5 0.09 4.87 -11.54
CA LEU A 5 1.00 3.86 -12.06
C LEU A 5 2.45 4.29 -11.83
N SER A 6 3.28 3.34 -11.50
CA SER A 6 4.71 3.58 -11.29
C SER A 6 5.52 2.36 -11.70
N SER A 7 6.79 2.55 -12.01
CA SER A 7 7.70 1.42 -12.08
C SER A 7 7.89 0.83 -10.69
N ILE A 8 8.21 -0.46 -10.61
CA ILE A 8 8.51 -1.09 -9.31
C ILE A 8 9.72 -0.42 -8.67
N GLU A 9 10.73 -0.05 -9.46
CA GLU A 9 11.93 0.60 -8.95
C GLU A 9 11.63 1.95 -8.29
N ASP A 10 10.84 2.80 -8.94
CA ASP A 10 10.49 4.11 -8.41
C ASP A 10 9.61 3.99 -7.17
N ALA A 11 8.64 3.08 -7.19
CA ALA A 11 7.78 2.85 -6.03
C ALA A 11 8.58 2.26 -4.86
N PHE A 12 9.49 1.34 -5.13
CA PHE A 12 10.35 0.76 -4.09
C PHE A 12 11.25 1.81 -3.43
N ALA A 13 11.69 2.82 -4.19
CA ALA A 13 12.50 3.91 -3.63
C ALA A 13 11.76 4.68 -2.54
N LEU A 14 10.42 4.65 -2.53
CA LEU A 14 9.60 5.28 -1.49
C LEU A 14 9.48 4.42 -0.23
N SER A 15 9.94 3.18 -0.25
CA SER A 15 9.73 2.24 0.86
C SER A 15 10.41 2.67 2.17
N HIS A 16 11.41 3.54 2.11
CA HIS A 16 12.06 4.06 3.31
C HIS A 16 11.10 4.86 4.20
N ASN A 17 9.96 5.31 3.67
CA ASN A 17 8.93 6.01 4.44
C ASN A 17 7.96 5.05 5.15
N LEU A 18 8.05 3.75 4.88
CA LEU A 18 7.19 2.77 5.52
C LEU A 18 7.63 2.47 6.95
N ASP A 19 6.68 2.10 7.80
CA ASP A 19 6.97 1.60 9.13
C ASP A 19 7.87 0.36 9.04
N THR A 20 8.80 0.24 9.98
CA THR A 20 9.75 -0.88 10.01
C THR A 20 9.07 -2.25 10.09
N SER A 21 7.84 -2.32 10.61
CA SER A 21 7.07 -3.57 10.66
C SER A 21 6.83 -4.17 9.27
N TYR A 22 6.79 -3.35 8.22
CA TYR A 22 6.64 -3.87 6.87
C TYR A 22 7.87 -4.63 6.39
N PHE A 23 9.05 -4.21 6.81
CA PHE A 23 10.29 -4.92 6.47
C PHE A 23 10.38 -6.26 7.21
N ASP A 24 9.86 -6.32 8.43
CA ASP A 24 9.79 -7.57 9.18
C ASP A 24 8.85 -8.58 8.51
N LYS A 25 7.75 -8.12 7.94
CA LYS A 25 6.78 -8.99 7.25
C LYS A 25 7.38 -9.69 6.04
N VAL A 26 8.38 -9.09 5.39
CA VAL A 26 8.96 -9.64 4.17
C VAL A 26 10.26 -10.40 4.40
N LYS A 27 10.68 -10.58 5.64
CA LYS A 27 11.92 -11.28 6.01
C LYS A 27 12.11 -12.62 5.30
N ASN A 28 11.05 -13.40 5.19
CA ASN A 28 11.07 -14.73 4.61
C ASN A 28 10.62 -14.78 3.16
N PHE A 29 10.37 -13.62 2.56
CA PHE A 29 9.98 -13.54 1.16
C PHE A 29 11.22 -13.65 0.27
N ARG A 30 11.03 -14.16 -0.94
CA ARG A 30 12.07 -14.05 -1.97
C ARG A 30 12.27 -12.58 -2.30
N GLU A 31 13.47 -12.21 -2.71
CA GLU A 31 13.86 -10.82 -2.94
C GLU A 31 12.89 -10.07 -3.85
N ASN A 32 12.54 -10.65 -5.01
CA ASN A 32 11.62 -9.99 -5.95
C ASN A 32 10.22 -9.80 -5.36
N ARG A 33 9.74 -10.79 -4.61
CA ARG A 33 8.43 -10.70 -3.96
C ARG A 33 8.43 -9.65 -2.86
N ALA A 34 9.48 -9.59 -2.06
CA ALA A 34 9.63 -8.59 -1.01
C ALA A 34 9.64 -7.19 -1.60
N LYS A 35 10.41 -6.99 -2.66
CA LYS A 35 10.51 -5.71 -3.35
C LYS A 35 9.15 -5.26 -3.91
N THR A 36 8.43 -6.15 -4.58
CA THR A 36 7.10 -5.84 -5.14
C THR A 36 6.10 -5.51 -4.04
N TYR A 37 6.11 -6.28 -2.95
CA TYR A 37 5.23 -6.03 -1.80
C TYR A 37 5.49 -4.65 -1.20
N LEU A 38 6.74 -4.33 -0.91
CA LEU A 38 7.12 -3.04 -0.33
C LEU A 38 6.82 -1.88 -1.29
N ALA A 39 7.07 -2.07 -2.58
CA ALA A 39 6.77 -1.07 -3.60
C ALA A 39 5.27 -0.74 -3.63
N GLY A 40 4.41 -1.75 -3.59
CA GLY A 40 2.95 -1.55 -3.58
C GLY A 40 2.49 -0.77 -2.36
N ARG A 41 2.97 -1.14 -1.19
CA ARG A 41 2.62 -0.45 0.07
C ARG A 41 3.15 0.98 0.10
N ALA A 42 4.38 1.19 -0.38
CA ALA A 42 4.98 2.51 -0.43
C ALA A 42 4.26 3.44 -1.39
N LEU A 43 3.86 2.95 -2.56
CA LEU A 43 3.10 3.74 -3.51
C LEU A 43 1.73 4.10 -2.94
N LEU A 44 1.04 3.15 -2.31
CA LEU A 44 -0.24 3.41 -1.67
C LEU A 44 -0.12 4.49 -0.60
N GLN A 45 0.88 4.40 0.27
CA GLN A 45 1.12 5.41 1.31
C GLN A 45 1.34 6.80 0.69
N SER A 46 2.12 6.88 -0.37
CA SER A 46 2.40 8.14 -1.06
C SER A 46 1.14 8.76 -1.64
N VAL A 47 0.29 7.95 -2.27
CA VAL A 47 -0.98 8.39 -2.84
C VAL A 47 -1.91 8.90 -1.74
N LEU A 48 -2.02 8.19 -0.64
CA LEU A 48 -2.86 8.61 0.49
C LEU A 48 -2.36 9.92 1.09
N HIS A 49 -1.05 10.07 1.21
CA HIS A 49 -0.46 11.30 1.74
C HIS A 49 -0.76 12.50 0.84
N HIS A 50 -0.54 12.37 -0.46
CA HIS A 50 -0.70 13.48 -1.40
C HIS A 50 -2.15 13.86 -1.69
N PHE A 51 -3.05 12.89 -1.79
CA PHE A 51 -4.41 13.12 -2.28
C PHE A 51 -5.48 13.05 -1.20
N TYR A 52 -5.18 12.43 -0.06
CA TYR A 52 -6.14 12.23 1.02
C TYR A 52 -5.67 12.79 2.36
N SER A 53 -4.49 13.39 2.41
CA SER A 53 -3.89 13.95 3.63
C SER A 53 -3.77 12.92 4.77
N ILE A 54 -3.52 11.67 4.43
CA ILE A 54 -3.29 10.59 5.38
C ILE A 54 -1.79 10.43 5.54
N GLU A 55 -1.27 10.70 6.73
CA GLU A 55 0.18 10.75 6.97
C GLU A 55 0.86 9.39 6.98
N SER A 56 0.20 8.38 7.52
CA SER A 56 0.76 7.04 7.60
C SER A 56 -0.23 6.02 7.03
N LEU A 57 0.31 4.90 6.56
CA LEU A 57 -0.50 3.84 5.97
C LEU A 57 -1.36 3.20 7.06
N PRO A 58 -2.71 3.23 6.94
CA PRO A 58 -3.58 2.57 7.91
C PRO A 58 -3.36 1.05 7.91
N ASN A 59 -3.79 0.39 8.98
CA ASN A 59 -3.70 -1.06 9.05
C ASN A 59 -4.48 -1.72 7.91
N ILE A 60 -3.84 -2.68 7.27
CA ILE A 60 -4.42 -3.43 6.16
C ILE A 60 -4.70 -4.85 6.62
N LYS A 61 -5.94 -5.28 6.43
CA LYS A 61 -6.37 -6.67 6.65
C LYS A 61 -6.76 -7.29 5.33
N LYS A 62 -6.92 -8.60 5.32
CA LYS A 62 -7.38 -9.33 4.14
C LYS A 62 -8.72 -9.99 4.41
N THR A 63 -9.60 -9.99 3.41
CA THR A 63 -10.84 -10.77 3.45
C THR A 63 -10.50 -12.26 3.38
N GLU A 64 -11.50 -13.12 3.60
CA GLU A 64 -11.35 -14.57 3.45
C GLU A 64 -10.82 -14.96 2.07
N LYS A 65 -11.16 -14.18 1.06
CA LYS A 65 -10.70 -14.37 -0.32
C LYS A 65 -9.33 -13.77 -0.61
N GLY A 66 -8.68 -13.17 0.39
CA GLY A 66 -7.36 -12.59 0.26
C GLY A 66 -7.31 -11.17 -0.27
N LYS A 67 -8.46 -10.49 -0.42
CA LYS A 67 -8.49 -9.11 -0.87
C LYS A 67 -8.11 -8.16 0.28
N PRO A 68 -7.11 -7.26 0.09
CA PRO A 68 -6.73 -6.32 1.13
C PRO A 68 -7.75 -5.18 1.28
N PHE A 69 -7.91 -4.70 2.50
CA PHE A 69 -8.75 -3.54 2.81
C PHE A 69 -8.23 -2.83 4.06
N PHE A 70 -8.59 -1.57 4.24
CA PHE A 70 -8.21 -0.84 5.43
C PHE A 70 -9.09 -1.23 6.61
N ASP A 71 -8.46 -1.46 7.76
CA ASP A 71 -9.16 -1.76 9.00
C ASP A 71 -9.60 -0.45 9.67
N ASP A 72 -10.86 -0.07 9.44
CA ASP A 72 -11.43 1.17 9.97
C ASP A 72 -11.63 1.13 11.48
N VAL A 73 -11.68 -0.05 12.08
CA VAL A 73 -11.98 -0.19 13.53
C VAL A 73 -10.84 0.35 14.39
N ALA A 74 -9.61 0.19 13.94
CA ALA A 74 -8.43 0.68 14.65
C ALA A 74 -8.13 2.15 14.35
N SER A 75 -8.83 2.75 13.38
CA SER A 75 -8.65 4.13 12.97
C SER A 75 -9.63 5.04 13.67
N ASN A 76 -9.43 6.35 13.58
CA ASN A 76 -10.35 7.33 14.09
C ASN A 76 -11.77 7.06 13.55
N PRO A 77 -12.78 6.76 14.40
CA PRO A 77 -14.12 6.40 13.93
C PRO A 77 -14.83 7.52 13.14
N CYS A 78 -14.35 8.74 13.26
CA CYS A 78 -14.89 9.89 12.53
C CYS A 78 -14.32 10.04 11.12
N ARG A 79 -13.35 9.20 10.73
CA ARG A 79 -12.68 9.29 9.46
C ARG A 79 -13.00 8.08 8.59
N LYS A 80 -13.66 8.32 7.48
CA LYS A 80 -13.93 7.28 6.49
C LYS A 80 -12.71 7.07 5.62
N LEU A 81 -12.15 5.87 5.62
CA LEU A 81 -11.02 5.51 4.79
C LEU A 81 -11.48 5.12 3.38
N PRO A 82 -10.69 5.43 2.34
CA PRO A 82 -11.05 5.05 0.98
C PRO A 82 -10.89 3.55 0.75
N PHE A 83 -11.48 3.07 -0.33
CA PHE A 83 -11.21 1.73 -0.85
C PHE A 83 -9.98 1.79 -1.74
N PHE A 84 -9.23 0.70 -1.78
CA PHE A 84 -8.04 0.64 -2.62
C PHE A 84 -7.87 -0.73 -3.26
N ASN A 85 -7.07 -0.75 -4.33
CA ASN A 85 -6.63 -1.98 -4.96
C ASN A 85 -5.19 -1.77 -5.45
N ILE A 86 -4.36 -2.80 -5.29
CA ILE A 86 -2.98 -2.79 -5.75
C ILE A 86 -2.81 -3.91 -6.78
N SER A 87 -2.29 -3.56 -7.94
CA SER A 87 -1.97 -4.54 -8.98
C SER A 87 -0.52 -4.38 -9.41
N HIS A 88 0.07 -5.44 -9.94
CA HIS A 88 1.44 -5.38 -10.40
C HIS A 88 1.68 -6.29 -11.60
N SER A 89 2.64 -5.91 -12.39
CA SER A 89 3.23 -6.75 -13.43
C SER A 89 4.71 -6.94 -13.11
N ARG A 90 5.49 -7.45 -14.04
CA ARG A 90 6.93 -7.66 -13.83
C ARG A 90 7.69 -6.38 -13.49
N LYS A 91 7.28 -5.24 -14.04
CA LYS A 91 8.04 -3.99 -13.94
C LYS A 91 7.25 -2.82 -13.39
N ALA A 92 5.94 -2.97 -13.23
CA ALA A 92 5.06 -1.87 -12.87
C ALA A 92 4.14 -2.21 -11.71
N ILE A 93 3.79 -1.18 -10.95
CA ILE A 93 2.83 -1.22 -9.85
C ILE A 93 1.71 -0.23 -10.17
N GLY A 94 0.48 -0.64 -9.93
CA GLY A 94 -0.68 0.23 -10.03
C GLY A 94 -1.43 0.27 -8.71
N VAL A 95 -1.86 1.46 -8.32
CA VAL A 95 -2.70 1.68 -7.14
C VAL A 95 -3.95 2.41 -7.57
N ALA A 96 -5.11 1.83 -7.30
CA ALA A 96 -6.41 2.45 -7.52
C ALA A 96 -7.02 2.77 -6.17
N VAL A 97 -7.52 3.99 -6.00
CA VAL A 97 -8.12 4.45 -4.74
C VAL A 97 -9.44 5.14 -5.06
N SER A 98 -10.49 4.80 -4.33
CA SER A 98 -11.81 5.44 -4.49
C SER A 98 -12.44 5.70 -3.13
N SER A 99 -13.20 6.77 -3.08
CA SER A 99 -13.92 7.16 -1.85
C SER A 99 -15.08 6.24 -1.54
#